data_e02a556fe20ee174c955b44ff88a91c4
#
_entry.id   e02a556fe20ee174c955b44ff88a91c4
#
_cell.length_a   1.000
_cell.length_b   1.000
_cell.length_c   1.000
_cell.angle_alpha   90.00
_cell.angle_beta   90.00
_cell.angle_gamma   90.00
#
_symmetry.space_group_name_H-M   'P 1'
#
loop_
_entity.id
_entity.type
_entity.pdbx_description
1 polymer ?
#
loop_
_entity_poly.entity_id
_entity_poly.type
_entity_poly.pdbx_seq_one_letter_code
_entity_poly.pdbx_strand_id
1 'polypeptide(L)'
;MIRQRNLEALHSVTMLAPTTVSAANDTTAIDCSAFDGDVCLILTAPASASGSAMKVKVQAGSASDGSDAVDVADGAFPDLATAAYHNRLVLSKDDLPARLRLRFFDETGTYSAAVSCVAVGIKKYRP
;
A
#
# COMPACT_ATOMS: atom_id res chain seq x y z
N MET A 1 -11.29 -22.01 -10.54
CA MET A 1 -12.27 -21.08 -11.18
C MET A 1 -12.83 -20.12 -10.15
N ILE A 2 -12.84 -18.85 -10.47
CA ILE A 2 -13.44 -17.84 -9.61
C ILE A 2 -14.94 -17.80 -9.87
N ARG A 3 -15.74 -17.97 -8.84
CA ARG A 3 -17.18 -17.89 -8.96
C ARG A 3 -17.63 -16.44 -8.96
N GLN A 4 -18.74 -16.14 -9.62
CA GLN A 4 -19.30 -14.81 -9.68
C GLN A 4 -19.49 -14.20 -8.28
N ARG A 5 -19.94 -15.00 -7.33
CA ARG A 5 -20.12 -14.55 -5.94
C ARG A 5 -18.82 -13.99 -5.35
N ASN A 6 -17.69 -14.66 -5.63
CA ASN A 6 -16.39 -14.20 -5.12
C ASN A 6 -15.99 -12.87 -5.77
N LEU A 7 -16.27 -12.71 -7.06
CA LEU A 7 -15.99 -11.45 -7.75
C LEU A 7 -16.85 -10.31 -7.20
N GLU A 8 -18.10 -10.60 -6.89
CA GLU A 8 -19.00 -9.60 -6.30
C GLU A 8 -18.58 -9.18 -4.90
N ALA A 9 -17.86 -10.05 -4.18
CA ALA A 9 -17.38 -9.75 -2.83
C ALA A 9 -16.05 -8.99 -2.84
N LEU A 10 -15.38 -8.88 -3.98
CA LEU A 10 -14.13 -8.12 -4.07
C LEU A 10 -14.39 -6.64 -3.77
N HIS A 11 -13.46 -6.06 -3.04
CA HIS A 11 -13.50 -4.67 -2.64
C HIS A 11 -12.12 -4.06 -2.86
N SER A 12 -12.09 -2.84 -3.35
CA SER A 12 -10.82 -2.12 -3.53
C SER A 12 -10.90 -0.74 -2.90
N VAL A 13 -9.77 -0.31 -2.37
CA VAL A 13 -9.63 1.03 -1.78
C VAL A 13 -8.33 1.62 -2.32
N THR A 14 -8.39 2.86 -2.78
CA THR A 14 -7.17 3.56 -3.21
C THR A 14 -6.36 3.93 -1.98
N MET A 15 -5.17 3.34 -1.85
CA MET A 15 -4.22 3.69 -0.80
C MET A 15 -3.47 4.97 -1.13
N LEU A 16 -3.13 5.14 -2.39
CA LEU A 16 -2.42 6.32 -2.91
C LEU A 16 -2.80 6.50 -4.36
N ALA A 17 -3.52 7.57 -4.67
CA ALA A 17 -3.75 7.97 -6.05
C ALA A 17 -2.41 8.34 -6.70
N PRO A 18 -2.27 8.23 -8.03
CA PRO A 18 -0.99 8.52 -8.67
C PRO A 18 -0.44 9.87 -8.22
N THR A 19 0.71 9.83 -7.55
CA THR A 19 1.33 11.01 -6.93
C THR A 19 2.83 10.91 -7.11
N THR A 20 3.46 12.00 -7.51
CA THR A 20 4.91 12.05 -7.63
C THR A 20 5.55 11.95 -6.25
N VAL A 21 6.38 10.91 -6.07
CA VAL A 21 7.16 10.70 -4.86
C VAL A 21 8.60 11.06 -5.19
N SER A 22 9.13 12.06 -4.52
CA SER A 22 10.51 12.54 -4.74
C SER A 22 11.28 12.73 -3.44
N ALA A 23 10.66 12.43 -2.30
CA ALA A 23 11.28 12.54 -0.98
C ALA A 23 10.60 11.61 0.00
N ALA A 24 11.25 11.35 1.13
CA ALA A 24 10.65 10.58 2.21
C ALA A 24 9.32 11.21 2.63
N ASN A 25 8.30 10.39 2.77
CA ASN A 25 6.94 10.87 3.03
C ASN A 25 6.06 9.76 3.58
N ASP A 26 5.08 10.14 4.38
CA ASP A 26 4.02 9.25 4.83
C ASP A 26 2.74 9.60 4.07
N THR A 27 2.07 8.59 3.53
CA THR A 27 0.78 8.81 2.87
C THR A 27 -0.35 8.95 3.90
N THR A 28 -1.50 9.37 3.43
CA THR A 28 -2.70 9.44 4.27
C THR A 28 -3.06 8.05 4.80
N ALA A 29 -3.44 7.97 6.07
CA ALA A 29 -3.93 6.72 6.66
C ALA A 29 -5.33 6.42 6.11
N ILE A 30 -5.48 5.26 5.50
CA ILE A 30 -6.71 4.86 4.81
C ILE A 30 -7.43 3.80 5.62
N ASP A 31 -8.73 3.98 5.79
CA ASP A 31 -9.56 3.02 6.50
C ASP A 31 -9.74 1.75 5.66
N CYS A 32 -9.22 0.65 6.18
CA CYS A 32 -9.30 -0.68 5.56
C CYS A 32 -10.21 -1.62 6.37
N SER A 33 -11.04 -1.09 7.24
CA SER A 33 -11.90 -1.90 8.11
C SER A 33 -12.97 -2.70 7.35
N ALA A 34 -13.25 -2.33 6.09
CA ALA A 34 -14.20 -3.06 5.27
C ALA A 34 -13.69 -4.41 4.74
N PHE A 35 -12.40 -4.66 4.82
CA PHE A 35 -11.82 -5.93 4.38
C PHE A 35 -11.98 -7.01 5.45
N ASP A 36 -12.15 -8.25 4.99
CA ASP A 36 -12.23 -9.42 5.83
C ASP A 36 -11.07 -10.36 5.46
N GLY A 37 -10.25 -10.71 6.44
CA GLY A 37 -9.09 -11.57 6.22
C GLY A 37 -7.91 -10.85 5.59
N ASP A 38 -7.36 -11.42 4.53
CA ASP A 38 -6.17 -10.88 3.88
C ASP A 38 -6.51 -9.68 2.99
N VAL A 39 -5.59 -8.73 2.95
CA VAL A 39 -5.62 -7.61 2.01
C VAL A 39 -4.36 -7.63 1.17
N CYS A 40 -4.52 -7.44 -0.13
CA CYS A 40 -3.42 -7.37 -1.08
C CYS A 40 -3.18 -5.91 -1.47
N LEU A 41 -2.00 -5.39 -1.18
CA LEU A 41 -1.60 -4.05 -1.60
C LEU A 41 -0.82 -4.15 -2.90
N ILE A 42 -1.26 -3.42 -3.92
CA ILE A 42 -0.65 -3.43 -5.25
C ILE A 42 -0.02 -2.07 -5.48
N LEU A 43 1.31 -2.04 -5.54
CA LEU A 43 2.09 -0.82 -5.70
C LEU A 43 2.67 -0.77 -7.11
N THR A 44 2.46 0.35 -7.79
CA THR A 44 2.87 0.53 -9.18
C THR A 44 3.56 1.87 -9.34
N ALA A 45 4.66 1.88 -10.10
CA ALA A 45 5.39 3.12 -10.42
C ALA A 45 6.06 2.98 -11.79
N PRO A 46 6.19 4.09 -12.55
CA PRO A 46 6.97 4.08 -13.79
C PRO A 46 8.46 4.05 -13.47
N ALA A 47 9.28 3.93 -14.52
CA ALA A 47 10.72 4.01 -14.40
C ALA A 47 11.13 5.39 -13.85
N SER A 48 12.22 5.41 -13.09
CA SER A 48 12.80 6.65 -12.53
C SER A 48 14.23 6.85 -13.03
N ALA A 49 14.88 7.89 -12.55
CA ALA A 49 16.23 8.24 -12.96
C ALA A 49 17.24 7.14 -12.60
N SER A 50 18.26 6.97 -13.43
CA SER A 50 19.31 6.00 -13.21
C SER A 50 20.01 6.22 -11.88
N GLY A 51 20.25 5.13 -11.14
CA GLY A 51 20.92 5.17 -9.84
C GLY A 51 20.05 5.64 -8.69
N SER A 52 18.74 5.89 -8.93
CA SER A 52 17.83 6.32 -7.86
C SER A 52 17.11 5.14 -7.24
N ALA A 53 16.73 5.28 -5.98
CA ALA A 53 15.95 4.28 -5.26
C ALA A 53 15.17 4.93 -4.12
N MET A 54 14.07 4.28 -3.74
CA MET A 54 13.24 4.70 -2.61
C MET A 54 12.71 3.45 -1.92
N LYS A 55 12.87 3.38 -0.61
CA LYS A 55 12.28 2.29 0.17
C LYS A 55 10.84 2.63 0.52
N VAL A 56 10.01 1.60 0.57
CA VAL A 56 8.60 1.77 0.93
C VAL A 56 8.15 0.62 1.83
N LYS A 57 7.41 0.96 2.86
CA LYS A 57 6.84 -0.01 3.79
C LYS A 57 5.43 0.39 4.19
N VAL A 58 4.71 -0.56 4.79
CA VAL A 58 3.35 -0.35 5.29
C VAL A 58 3.40 -0.12 6.78
N GLN A 59 2.63 0.85 7.25
CA GLN A 59 2.40 1.09 8.66
C GLN A 59 0.90 1.00 8.95
N ALA A 60 0.55 0.60 10.16
CA ALA A 60 -0.82 0.45 10.58
C ALA A 60 -1.08 1.16 11.90
N GLY A 61 -2.26 1.72 12.04
CA GLY A 61 -2.68 2.42 13.25
C GLY A 61 -4.19 2.60 13.30
N SER A 62 -4.69 3.15 14.39
CA SER A 62 -6.11 3.40 14.58
C SER A 62 -6.50 4.84 14.31
N ALA A 63 -5.58 5.78 14.47
CA ALA A 63 -5.86 7.20 14.30
C ALA A 63 -5.99 7.59 12.84
N SER A 64 -6.95 8.43 12.52
CA SER A 64 -7.19 8.88 11.15
C SER A 64 -6.06 9.73 10.59
N ASP A 65 -5.28 10.36 11.44
CA ASP A 65 -4.13 11.18 11.03
C ASP A 65 -2.83 10.39 10.97
N GLY A 66 -2.86 9.10 11.29
CA GLY A 66 -1.66 8.25 11.27
C GLY A 66 -0.72 8.46 12.45
N SER A 67 -1.11 9.23 13.46
CA SER A 67 -0.22 9.58 14.58
C SER A 67 0.25 8.37 15.39
N ASP A 68 -0.52 7.29 15.41
CA ASP A 68 -0.19 6.04 16.12
C ASP A 68 0.29 4.94 15.19
N ALA A 69 0.54 5.24 13.92
CA ALA A 69 0.94 4.23 12.94
C ALA A 69 2.33 3.69 13.25
N VAL A 70 2.46 2.37 13.21
CA VAL A 70 3.72 1.66 13.44
C VAL A 70 3.96 0.67 12.31
N ASP A 71 5.21 0.24 12.16
CA ASP A 71 5.60 -0.69 11.12
C ASP A 71 4.84 -2.02 11.25
N VAL A 72 4.36 -2.51 10.12
CA VAL A 72 3.74 -3.83 10.05
C VAL A 72 4.83 -4.87 9.85
N ALA A 73 4.78 -5.98 10.60
CA ALA A 73 5.69 -7.10 10.39
C ALA A 73 5.53 -7.62 8.95
N ASP A 74 6.65 -7.85 8.27
CA ASP A 74 6.67 -8.27 6.86
C ASP A 74 5.95 -7.30 5.92
N GLY A 75 5.84 -6.04 6.33
CA GLY A 75 5.15 -5.01 5.55
C GLY A 75 6.03 -4.21 4.61
N ALA A 76 7.22 -4.67 4.31
CA ALA A 76 8.12 -3.95 3.41
C ALA A 76 7.94 -4.46 1.97
N PHE A 77 7.78 -3.53 1.03
CA PHE A 77 7.87 -3.83 -0.40
C PHE A 77 9.34 -3.89 -0.82
N PRO A 78 9.65 -4.59 -1.94
CA PRO A 78 10.95 -4.41 -2.58
C PRO A 78 11.17 -2.93 -2.92
N ASP A 79 12.43 -2.49 -2.92
CA ASP A 79 12.75 -1.08 -3.15
C ASP A 79 12.28 -0.62 -4.52
N LEU A 80 11.71 0.58 -4.57
CA LEU A 80 11.49 1.30 -5.84
C LEU A 80 12.86 1.69 -6.41
N ALA A 81 13.04 1.48 -7.69
CA ALA A 81 14.32 1.73 -8.34
C ALA A 81 14.12 2.36 -9.73
N THR A 82 15.12 2.23 -10.60
CA THR A 82 15.07 2.85 -11.93
C THR A 82 14.10 2.21 -12.89
N ALA A 83 13.81 0.90 -12.72
CA ALA A 83 12.91 0.18 -13.61
C ALA A 83 11.45 0.44 -13.27
N ALA A 84 10.57 0.24 -14.24
CA ALA A 84 9.13 0.23 -13.97
C ALA A 84 8.82 -0.82 -12.92
N TYR A 85 7.87 -0.49 -12.03
CA TYR A 85 7.65 -1.23 -10.79
C TYR A 85 6.19 -1.68 -10.71
N HIS A 86 6.01 -2.94 -10.36
CA HIS A 86 4.70 -3.50 -10.08
C HIS A 86 4.88 -4.64 -9.09
N ASN A 87 4.51 -4.43 -7.84
CA ASN A 87 4.65 -5.42 -6.80
C ASN A 87 3.40 -5.50 -5.93
N ARG A 88 3.22 -6.67 -5.33
CA ARG A 88 2.10 -6.95 -4.44
C ARG A 88 2.62 -7.37 -3.08
N LEU A 89 1.87 -7.02 -2.05
CA LEU A 89 2.15 -7.41 -0.68
C LEU A 89 0.84 -7.83 -0.04
N VAL A 90 0.80 -9.04 0.51
CA VAL A 90 -0.40 -9.56 1.17
C VAL A 90 -0.22 -9.47 2.68
N LEU A 91 -1.18 -8.88 3.36
CA LEU A 91 -1.18 -8.71 4.81
C LEU A 91 -2.43 -9.33 5.41
N SER A 92 -2.31 -9.92 6.61
CA SER A 92 -3.46 -10.38 7.37
C SER A 92 -4.06 -9.18 8.09
N LYS A 93 -5.07 -8.57 7.50
CA LYS A 93 -5.68 -7.34 7.99
C LYS A 93 -6.33 -7.53 9.36
N ASP A 94 -6.85 -8.73 9.65
CA ASP A 94 -7.53 -8.99 10.92
C ASP A 94 -6.59 -8.89 12.13
N ASP A 95 -5.28 -9.01 11.91
CA ASP A 95 -4.27 -8.88 12.96
C ASP A 95 -3.73 -7.45 13.08
N LEU A 96 -4.29 -6.50 12.32
CA LEU A 96 -3.78 -5.14 12.24
C LEU A 96 -4.85 -4.13 12.63
N PRO A 97 -4.46 -2.94 13.11
CA PRO A 97 -5.38 -1.82 13.25
C PRO A 97 -6.06 -1.50 11.92
N ALA A 98 -7.18 -0.78 11.99
CA ALA A 98 -8.06 -0.58 10.83
C ALA A 98 -7.47 0.28 9.73
N ARG A 99 -6.50 1.15 10.04
CA ARG A 99 -5.97 2.10 9.07
C ARG A 99 -4.57 1.73 8.65
N LEU A 100 -4.32 1.77 7.35
CA LEU A 100 -3.02 1.47 6.76
C LEU A 100 -2.52 2.69 5.99
N ARG A 101 -1.20 2.88 5.99
CA ARG A 101 -0.55 3.90 5.18
C ARG A 101 0.78 3.38 4.65
N LEU A 102 1.30 4.04 3.63
CA LEU A 102 2.63 3.77 3.10
C LEU A 102 3.61 4.79 3.68
N ARG A 103 4.82 4.33 3.95
CA ARG A 103 5.92 5.20 4.32
C ARG A 103 7.04 5.04 3.30
N PHE A 104 7.39 6.14 2.65
CA PHE A 104 8.54 6.23 1.74
C PHE A 104 9.72 6.77 2.52
N PHE A 105 10.87 6.10 2.43
CA PHE A 105 12.03 6.46 3.24
C PHE A 105 13.33 6.07 2.55
N ASP A 106 14.45 6.52 3.11
CA ASP A 106 15.82 6.18 2.63
C ASP A 106 15.98 6.40 1.13
N GLU A 107 15.61 7.60 0.66
CA GLU A 107 15.84 7.97 -0.74
C GLU A 107 17.32 7.91 -1.10
N THR A 108 17.63 7.30 -2.25
CA THR A 108 18.96 7.28 -2.83
C THR A 108 18.92 7.99 -4.18
N GLY A 109 19.88 8.87 -4.42
CA GLY A 109 19.92 9.64 -5.66
C GLY A 109 18.74 10.61 -5.76
N THR A 110 18.22 10.77 -6.98
CA THR A 110 17.13 11.70 -7.25
C THR A 110 15.88 10.93 -7.69
N TYR A 111 15.39 10.03 -6.85
CA TYR A 111 14.17 9.29 -7.15
C TYR A 111 13.00 10.25 -7.37
N SER A 112 12.28 10.07 -8.48
CA SER A 112 11.06 10.82 -8.76
C SER A 112 10.21 10.01 -9.70
N ALA A 113 9.01 9.62 -9.25
CA ALA A 113 8.09 8.83 -10.06
C ALA A 113 6.66 9.00 -9.54
N ALA A 114 5.69 8.89 -10.43
CA ALA A 114 4.28 8.89 -10.06
C ALA A 114 3.92 7.50 -9.54
N VAL A 115 3.83 7.36 -8.22
CA VAL A 115 3.56 6.09 -7.54
C VAL A 115 2.08 6.01 -7.22
N SER A 116 1.50 4.83 -7.37
CA SER A 116 0.12 4.57 -6.97
C SER A 116 0.02 3.24 -6.24
N CYS A 117 -0.98 3.13 -5.37
CA CYS A 117 -1.20 1.91 -4.61
C CYS A 117 -2.70 1.69 -4.40
N VAL A 118 -3.13 0.44 -4.61
CA VAL A 118 -4.51 0.02 -4.39
C VAL A 118 -4.51 -1.16 -3.45
N ALA A 119 -5.43 -1.16 -2.50
CA ALA A 119 -5.69 -2.29 -1.62
C ALA A 119 -6.88 -3.07 -2.16
N VAL A 120 -6.73 -4.39 -2.28
CA VAL A 120 -7.78 -5.27 -2.80
C VAL A 120 -7.96 -6.44 -1.85
N GLY A 121 -9.19 -6.80 -1.60
CA GLY A 121 -9.51 -7.94 -0.74
C GLY A 121 -10.97 -8.28 -0.80
N ILE A 122 -11.42 -9.11 0.14
CA ILE A 122 -12.81 -9.50 0.25
C ILE A 122 -13.51 -8.54 1.21
N LYS A 123 -14.63 -8.01 0.79
CA LYS A 123 -15.44 -7.13 1.62
C LYS A 123 -16.12 -7.93 2.72
N LYS A 124 -16.13 -7.41 3.94
CA LYS A 124 -16.87 -8.03 5.03
C LYS A 124 -18.32 -8.21 4.64
N TYR A 125 -18.86 -9.39 4.99
CA TYR A 125 -20.25 -9.71 4.71
C TYR A 125 -21.19 -8.73 5.43
N ARG A 126 -22.20 -8.29 4.69
CA ARG A 126 -23.28 -7.46 5.23
C ARG A 126 -24.61 -8.05 4.78
N PRO A 127 -25.39 -8.60 5.71
CA PRO A 127 -26.71 -9.13 5.36
C PRO A 127 -27.61 -8.03 4.81
#